data_d04740cd1266406049bdcff3c6a1c9ee
#
_entry.id   d04740cd1266406049bdcff3c6a1c9ee
#
_cell.length_a   1.000
_cell.length_b   1.000
_cell.length_c   1.000
_cell.angle_alpha   90.00
_cell.angle_beta   90.00
_cell.angle_gamma   90.00
#
_symmetry.space_group_name_H-M   'P 1'
#
loop_
_entity.id
_entity.type
_entity.pdbx_description
1 polymer ?
#
loop_
_entity_poly.entity_id
_entity_poly.type
_entity_poly.pdbx_seq_one_letter_code
_entity_poly.pdbx_strand_id
1 'polypeptide(L)'
;MYGPPGTGKTLLARACAAQTDATFLKLAGPQLVQMFIGDGAKLVRDCFALAKEKAPAIIFIDELDAVGTKRFDSEKSGDREVQRTMLELLNQLDGFASDDRIKVLAATNRVDVLDPALLRSGRLDRKIEFPLPNEEARAQILKIHSRKMKVDPGVNWGELARSTDEFGGAMLKAVCVEAGMIALRSGKNKIGHEHYVDAIAEVQAKKKDVSVNPFQLFHRNKLLMICADGQLLRLIVIVDVSRIGLGDMRAWALGFRRDKVHRPM
;
A
#
# COMPACT_ATOMS: atom_id res chain seq x y z
N MET A 1 1.49 -4.86 14.48
CA MET A 1 1.28 -5.86 13.40
C MET A 1 2.20 -5.53 12.25
N TYR A 2 3.01 -6.47 11.79
CA TYR A 2 3.95 -6.25 10.69
C TYR A 2 3.99 -7.46 9.75
N GLY A 3 4.48 -7.28 8.53
CA GLY A 3 4.60 -8.33 7.54
C GLY A 3 4.37 -7.83 6.11
N PRO A 4 4.47 -8.70 5.10
CA PRO A 4 4.33 -8.34 3.70
C PRO A 4 3.00 -7.63 3.38
N PRO A 5 2.94 -6.81 2.33
CA PRO A 5 1.69 -6.18 1.94
C PRO A 5 0.66 -7.22 1.50
N GLY A 6 -0.62 -6.93 1.78
CA GLY A 6 -1.72 -7.82 1.39
C GLY A 6 -1.92 -9.05 2.27
N THR A 7 -1.30 -9.14 3.45
CA THR A 7 -1.49 -10.25 4.41
C THR A 7 -2.69 -10.06 5.35
N GLY A 8 -3.43 -8.97 5.23
CA GLY A 8 -4.70 -8.78 5.95
C GLY A 8 -4.60 -7.97 7.25
N LYS A 9 -3.49 -7.28 7.55
CA LYS A 9 -3.30 -6.46 8.76
C LYS A 9 -4.45 -5.48 9.01
N THR A 10 -4.79 -4.66 8.03
CA THR A 10 -5.91 -3.70 8.11
C THR A 10 -7.27 -4.41 8.22
N LEU A 11 -7.43 -5.59 7.61
CA LEU A 11 -8.69 -6.37 7.72
C LEU A 11 -8.89 -6.89 9.13
N LEU A 12 -7.83 -7.38 9.79
CA LEU A 12 -7.91 -7.84 11.18
C LEU A 12 -8.29 -6.69 12.11
N ALA A 13 -7.69 -5.50 11.94
CA ALA A 13 -8.05 -4.33 12.74
C ALA A 13 -9.54 -3.97 12.60
N ARG A 14 -10.07 -4.03 11.37
CA ARG A 14 -11.52 -3.83 11.13
C ARG A 14 -12.37 -4.91 11.77
N ALA A 15 -11.92 -6.17 11.75
CA ALA A 15 -12.63 -7.26 12.39
C ALA A 15 -12.66 -7.08 13.92
N CYS A 16 -11.54 -6.67 14.53
CA CYS A 16 -11.50 -6.31 15.96
C CYS A 16 -12.48 -5.19 16.28
N ALA A 17 -12.54 -4.14 15.45
CA ALA A 17 -13.49 -3.05 15.62
C ALA A 17 -14.96 -3.51 15.57
N ALA A 18 -15.27 -4.48 14.69
CA ALA A 18 -16.63 -5.00 14.54
C ALA A 18 -17.06 -5.99 15.63
N GLN A 19 -16.10 -6.56 16.37
CA GLN A 19 -16.35 -7.57 17.41
C GLN A 19 -16.23 -7.02 18.83
N THR A 20 -15.81 -5.76 18.98
CA THR A 20 -15.66 -5.11 20.28
C THR A 20 -16.61 -3.93 20.41
N ASP A 21 -17.16 -3.73 21.60
CA ASP A 21 -18.01 -2.57 21.93
C ASP A 21 -17.18 -1.32 22.25
N ALA A 22 -15.93 -1.27 21.75
CA ALA A 22 -15.03 -0.16 21.97
C ALA A 22 -15.12 0.86 20.82
N THR A 23 -14.92 2.14 21.13
CA THR A 23 -14.81 3.19 20.12
C THR A 23 -13.56 2.96 19.26
N PHE A 24 -13.74 2.84 17.96
CA PHE A 24 -12.63 2.59 17.02
C PHE A 24 -12.22 3.87 16.30
N LEU A 25 -10.97 4.30 16.53
CA LEU A 25 -10.37 5.47 15.90
C LEU A 25 -9.29 5.01 14.91
N LYS A 26 -9.39 5.41 13.64
CA LYS A 26 -8.41 5.06 12.62
C LYS A 26 -7.59 6.27 12.21
N LEU A 27 -6.26 6.15 12.31
CA LEU A 27 -5.28 7.08 11.76
C LEU A 27 -4.54 6.41 10.61
N ALA A 28 -4.31 7.14 9.52
CA ALA A 28 -3.45 6.67 8.42
C ALA A 28 -2.14 7.48 8.45
N GLY A 29 -0.99 6.80 8.51
CA GLY A 29 0.33 7.43 8.52
C GLY A 29 0.54 8.45 7.41
N PRO A 30 0.24 8.16 6.13
CA PRO A 30 0.36 9.13 5.04
C PRO A 30 -0.47 10.41 5.25
N GLN A 31 -1.63 10.33 5.86
CA GLN A 31 -2.45 11.52 6.15
C GLN A 31 -1.75 12.46 7.14
N LEU A 32 -1.03 11.91 8.12
CA LEU A 32 -0.31 12.69 9.11
C LEU A 32 0.88 13.47 8.51
N VAL A 33 1.41 13.00 7.39
CA VAL A 33 2.56 13.61 6.68
C VAL A 33 2.11 14.67 5.66
N GLN A 34 0.95 14.47 5.04
CA GLN A 34 0.43 15.33 3.96
C GLN A 34 -0.32 16.59 4.45
N MET A 35 -0.41 16.82 5.77
CA MET A 35 -1.09 17.95 6.36
C MET A 35 -0.22 19.23 6.36
N PHE A 36 -0.86 20.38 6.61
CA PHE A 36 -0.13 21.63 6.82
C PHE A 36 0.79 21.56 8.05
N ILE A 37 1.75 22.48 8.10
CA ILE A 37 2.75 22.55 9.19
C ILE A 37 2.03 22.66 10.55
N GLY A 38 2.27 21.69 11.44
CA GLY A 38 1.70 21.60 12.78
C GLY A 38 0.40 20.81 12.91
N ASP A 39 -0.33 20.58 11.81
CA ASP A 39 -1.63 19.89 11.86
C ASP A 39 -1.49 18.39 12.16
N GLY A 40 -0.41 17.75 11.70
CA GLY A 40 -0.17 16.33 11.96
C GLY A 40 -0.03 16.03 13.46
N ALA A 41 0.79 16.81 14.17
CA ALA A 41 0.97 16.69 15.63
C ALA A 41 -0.31 17.03 16.39
N LYS A 42 -1.09 18.02 15.92
CA LYS A 42 -2.39 18.37 16.48
C LYS A 42 -3.39 17.23 16.33
N LEU A 43 -3.51 16.65 15.13
CA LEU A 43 -4.42 15.54 14.88
C LEU A 43 -4.12 14.32 15.77
N VAL A 44 -2.83 14.03 16.00
CA VAL A 44 -2.42 12.98 16.95
C VAL A 44 -2.96 13.30 18.33
N ARG A 45 -2.72 14.50 18.88
CA ARG A 45 -3.23 14.91 20.21
C ARG A 45 -4.74 14.82 20.29
N ASP A 46 -5.45 15.35 19.31
CA ASP A 46 -6.91 15.39 19.29
C ASP A 46 -7.50 13.96 19.24
N CYS A 47 -6.87 13.07 18.46
CA CYS A 47 -7.26 11.66 18.40
C CYS A 47 -7.10 10.95 19.76
N PHE A 48 -5.97 11.16 20.44
CA PHE A 48 -5.74 10.56 21.74
C PHE A 48 -6.63 11.20 22.84
N ALA A 49 -6.89 12.51 22.79
CA ALA A 49 -7.85 13.16 23.69
C ALA A 49 -9.26 12.59 23.49
N LEU A 50 -9.71 12.42 22.24
CA LEU A 50 -11.00 11.81 21.92
C LEU A 50 -11.07 10.35 22.40
N ALA A 51 -9.97 9.59 22.30
CA ALA A 51 -9.93 8.22 22.81
C ALA A 51 -10.10 8.15 24.32
N LYS A 52 -9.58 9.14 25.07
CA LYS A 52 -9.78 9.27 26.53
C LYS A 52 -11.25 9.57 26.87
N GLU A 53 -11.84 10.51 26.17
CA GLU A 53 -13.22 10.92 26.37
C GLU A 53 -14.20 9.76 26.11
N LYS A 54 -13.92 8.97 25.06
CA LYS A 54 -14.80 7.89 24.60
C LYS A 54 -14.28 6.49 24.97
N ALA A 55 -13.58 6.37 26.08
CA ALA A 55 -13.10 5.08 26.55
C ALA A 55 -14.29 4.15 26.92
N PRO A 56 -14.22 2.82 26.61
CA PRO A 56 -13.09 2.11 26.04
C PRO A 56 -12.88 2.37 24.54
N ALA A 57 -11.62 2.53 24.13
CA ALA A 57 -11.28 2.91 22.77
C ALA A 57 -10.09 2.11 22.20
N ILE A 58 -10.13 1.88 20.89
CA ILE A 58 -9.04 1.28 20.12
C ILE A 58 -8.55 2.31 19.11
N ILE A 59 -7.29 2.70 19.19
CA ILE A 59 -6.64 3.54 18.19
C ILE A 59 -5.89 2.63 17.22
N PHE A 60 -6.24 2.67 15.95
CA PHE A 60 -5.56 1.92 14.90
C PHE A 60 -4.76 2.85 13.99
N ILE A 61 -3.43 2.67 13.96
CA ILE A 61 -2.51 3.44 13.12
C ILE A 61 -2.09 2.54 11.96
N ASP A 62 -2.56 2.86 10.76
CA ASP A 62 -2.23 2.13 9.54
C ASP A 62 -1.03 2.80 8.83
N GLU A 63 -0.18 1.99 8.18
CA GLU A 63 1.02 2.47 7.48
C GLU A 63 1.91 3.35 8.37
N LEU A 64 2.22 2.87 9.57
CA LEU A 64 3.02 3.58 10.56
C LEU A 64 4.41 3.97 10.02
N ASP A 65 4.94 3.24 9.05
CA ASP A 65 6.21 3.52 8.38
C ASP A 65 6.26 4.90 7.69
N ALA A 66 5.13 5.48 7.33
CA ALA A 66 5.10 6.83 6.76
C ALA A 66 5.55 7.93 7.77
N VAL A 67 5.29 7.74 9.06
CA VAL A 67 5.63 8.70 10.13
C VAL A 67 6.78 8.22 10.99
N GLY A 68 6.87 6.92 11.21
CA GLY A 68 7.79 6.26 12.15
C GLY A 68 9.15 5.91 11.58
N THR A 69 9.60 6.52 10.48
CA THR A 69 10.91 6.24 9.89
C THR A 69 12.06 6.71 10.76
N LYS A 70 13.19 5.97 10.71
CA LYS A 70 14.44 6.35 11.36
C LYS A 70 14.83 7.78 10.96
N ARG A 71 15.40 8.52 11.91
CA ARG A 71 15.84 9.89 11.69
C ARG A 71 16.94 9.93 10.64
N PHE A 72 16.69 10.60 9.55
CA PHE A 72 17.72 11.01 8.61
C PHE A 72 18.10 12.46 8.90
N ASP A 73 19.39 12.75 8.88
CA ASP A 73 19.92 14.13 9.03
C ASP A 73 19.64 14.97 7.75
N SER A 74 18.37 15.05 7.36
CA SER A 74 18.01 15.85 6.20
C SER A 74 17.49 17.21 6.67
N GLU A 75 18.10 18.29 6.15
CA GLU A 75 17.72 19.68 6.46
C GLU A 75 16.41 20.12 5.77
N LYS A 76 15.69 19.20 5.13
CA LYS A 76 14.46 19.54 4.41
C LYS A 76 13.32 19.85 5.35
N SER A 77 12.62 20.94 5.10
CA SER A 77 11.50 21.44 5.91
C SER A 77 10.40 20.38 6.15
N GLY A 78 10.11 19.53 5.17
CA GLY A 78 9.12 18.44 5.30
C GLY A 78 9.53 17.37 6.32
N ASP A 79 10.81 17.05 6.40
CA ASP A 79 11.30 16.02 7.33
C ASP A 79 11.18 16.44 8.79
N ARG A 80 11.32 17.74 9.07
CA ARG A 80 11.13 18.31 10.42
C ARG A 80 9.70 18.15 10.91
N GLU A 81 8.72 18.28 10.02
CA GLU A 81 7.31 18.15 10.39
C GLU A 81 6.93 16.69 10.67
N VAL A 82 7.45 15.76 9.87
CA VAL A 82 7.29 14.32 10.13
C VAL A 82 7.92 13.95 11.48
N GLN A 83 9.11 14.45 11.78
CA GLN A 83 9.77 14.23 13.06
C GLN A 83 8.97 14.82 14.24
N ARG A 84 8.38 16.01 14.08
CA ARG A 84 7.52 16.63 15.09
C ARG A 84 6.29 15.80 15.38
N THR A 85 5.62 15.31 14.34
CA THR A 85 4.46 14.42 14.45
C THR A 85 4.83 13.11 15.14
N MET A 86 6.00 12.55 14.81
CA MET A 86 6.52 11.36 15.45
C MET A 86 6.82 11.58 16.93
N LEU A 87 7.48 12.70 17.29
CA LEU A 87 7.74 13.02 18.68
C LEU A 87 6.46 13.19 19.49
N GLU A 88 5.43 13.82 18.91
CA GLU A 88 4.12 13.91 19.54
C GLU A 88 3.48 12.54 19.74
N LEU A 89 3.56 11.67 18.74
CA LEU A 89 3.07 10.28 18.85
C LEU A 89 3.77 9.54 20.00
N LEU A 90 5.09 9.66 20.11
CA LEU A 90 5.86 9.06 21.22
C LEU A 90 5.42 9.59 22.58
N ASN A 91 5.24 10.90 22.70
CA ASN A 91 4.78 11.54 23.94
C ASN A 91 3.38 11.06 24.32
N GLN A 92 2.48 10.93 23.36
CA GLN A 92 1.14 10.43 23.60
C GLN A 92 1.17 8.95 24.04
N LEU A 93 1.96 8.10 23.39
CA LEU A 93 2.12 6.70 23.78
C LEU A 93 2.65 6.56 25.22
N ASP A 94 3.65 7.35 25.62
CA ASP A 94 4.19 7.36 26.99
C ASP A 94 3.16 7.84 28.02
N GLY A 95 2.34 8.82 27.67
CA GLY A 95 1.29 9.36 28.53
C GLY A 95 0.09 8.44 28.71
N PHE A 96 -0.02 7.37 27.90
CA PHE A 96 -1.13 6.42 27.91
C PHE A 96 -0.78 5.05 28.50
N ALA A 97 0.48 4.80 28.83
CA ALA A 97 0.93 3.53 29.40
C ALA A 97 0.18 3.12 30.68
N SER A 98 -0.51 4.03 31.34
CA SER A 98 -1.26 3.82 32.59
C SER A 98 -2.78 3.63 32.41
N ASP A 99 -3.35 3.84 31.20
CA ASP A 99 -4.79 3.70 30.98
C ASP A 99 -5.13 2.41 30.22
N ASP A 100 -5.52 1.38 30.94
CA ASP A 100 -5.85 0.05 30.40
C ASP A 100 -7.09 0.02 29.49
N ARG A 101 -7.90 1.06 29.48
CA ARG A 101 -9.14 1.15 28.69
C ARG A 101 -8.88 1.55 27.25
N ILE A 102 -7.67 2.04 26.91
CA ILE A 102 -7.29 2.43 25.57
C ILE A 102 -6.22 1.47 25.05
N LYS A 103 -6.47 0.89 23.89
CA LYS A 103 -5.50 -0.01 23.23
C LYS A 103 -5.06 0.59 21.89
N VAL A 104 -3.76 0.59 21.66
CA VAL A 104 -3.17 1.09 20.40
C VAL A 104 -2.75 -0.10 19.55
N LEU A 105 -3.25 -0.16 18.32
CA LEU A 105 -2.88 -1.12 17.29
C LEU A 105 -2.16 -0.38 16.18
N ALA A 106 -0.96 -0.80 15.83
CA ALA A 106 -0.22 -0.25 14.71
C ALA A 106 0.02 -1.31 13.63
N ALA A 107 -0.04 -0.90 12.37
CA ALA A 107 0.26 -1.76 11.23
C ALA A 107 1.34 -1.12 10.35
N THR A 108 2.30 -1.95 9.91
CA THR A 108 3.34 -1.55 8.96
C THR A 108 3.69 -2.70 8.01
N ASN A 109 4.13 -2.36 6.83
CA ASN A 109 4.70 -3.33 5.89
C ASN A 109 6.22 -3.48 6.07
N ARG A 110 6.88 -2.51 6.72
CA ARG A 110 8.33 -2.40 6.81
C ARG A 110 8.78 -2.10 8.24
N VAL A 111 8.93 -3.15 9.03
CA VAL A 111 9.37 -3.01 10.44
C VAL A 111 10.83 -2.56 10.56
N ASP A 112 11.67 -2.89 9.58
CA ASP A 112 13.10 -2.54 9.50
C ASP A 112 13.37 -1.03 9.40
N VAL A 113 12.40 -0.29 8.86
CA VAL A 113 12.49 1.16 8.67
C VAL A 113 12.05 1.95 9.90
N LEU A 114 11.26 1.32 10.81
CA LEU A 114 10.73 1.99 11.98
C LEU A 114 11.83 2.44 12.96
N ASP A 115 11.62 3.59 13.60
CA ASP A 115 12.47 4.06 14.68
C ASP A 115 12.36 3.11 15.88
N PRO A 116 13.50 2.60 16.40
CA PRO A 116 13.52 1.75 17.60
C PRO A 116 12.82 2.36 18.82
N ALA A 117 12.72 3.68 18.90
CA ALA A 117 12.01 4.37 19.97
C ALA A 117 10.53 4.01 20.07
N LEU A 118 9.87 3.71 18.95
CA LEU A 118 8.47 3.23 18.91
C LEU A 118 8.32 1.82 19.49
N LEU A 119 9.35 1.01 19.39
CA LEU A 119 9.36 -0.41 19.75
C LEU A 119 9.84 -0.69 21.18
N ARG A 120 10.01 0.37 22.00
CA ARG A 120 10.41 0.25 23.41
C ARG A 120 9.24 -0.23 24.27
N SER A 121 9.59 -0.82 25.44
CA SER A 121 8.61 -1.16 26.49
C SER A 121 7.79 0.05 26.90
N GLY A 122 6.50 -0.15 27.13
CA GLY A 122 5.56 0.90 27.46
C GLY A 122 4.93 1.59 26.25
N ARG A 123 5.34 1.25 25.01
CA ARG A 123 4.79 1.80 23.77
C ARG A 123 4.18 0.68 22.90
N LEU A 124 4.90 0.19 21.92
CA LEU A 124 4.46 -0.92 21.07
C LEU A 124 5.19 -2.21 21.48
N ASP A 125 4.80 -2.78 22.61
CA ASP A 125 5.49 -3.90 23.25
C ASP A 125 5.31 -5.21 22.50
N ARG A 126 4.11 -5.45 21.96
CA ARG A 126 3.75 -6.71 21.30
C ARG A 126 3.91 -6.60 19.79
N LYS A 127 4.82 -7.38 19.26
CA LYS A 127 5.07 -7.49 17.82
C LYS A 127 4.42 -8.75 17.30
N ILE A 128 3.46 -8.61 16.39
CA ILE A 128 2.74 -9.74 15.79
C ILE A 128 3.09 -9.76 14.31
N GLU A 129 3.74 -10.83 13.89
CA GLU A 129 4.06 -11.06 12.48
C GLU A 129 2.87 -11.65 11.73
N PHE A 130 2.67 -11.16 10.51
CA PHE A 130 1.69 -11.67 9.56
C PHE A 130 2.45 -12.26 8.37
N PRO A 131 2.77 -13.56 8.43
CA PRO A 131 3.44 -14.24 7.32
C PRO A 131 2.50 -14.37 6.12
N LEU A 132 3.04 -14.79 4.99
CA LEU A 132 2.23 -15.20 3.84
C LEU A 132 1.35 -16.40 4.22
N PRO A 133 0.15 -16.50 3.63
CA PRO A 133 -0.79 -17.57 3.94
C PRO A 133 -0.27 -18.93 3.46
N ASN A 134 -0.46 -19.98 4.27
CA ASN A 134 -0.18 -21.37 3.90
C ASN A 134 -1.21 -21.89 2.87
N GLU A 135 -1.02 -23.10 2.34
CA GLU A 135 -1.88 -23.70 1.30
C GLU A 135 -3.36 -23.71 1.72
N GLU A 136 -3.68 -24.14 2.93
CA GLU A 136 -5.04 -24.20 3.43
C GLU A 136 -5.68 -22.81 3.54
N ALA A 137 -4.93 -21.84 4.05
CA ALA A 137 -5.39 -20.45 4.14
C ALA A 137 -5.61 -19.85 2.74
N ARG A 138 -4.74 -20.14 1.77
CA ARG A 138 -4.92 -19.67 0.38
C ARG A 138 -6.21 -20.23 -0.22
N ALA A 139 -6.48 -21.52 -0.03
CA ALA A 139 -7.74 -22.13 -0.48
C ALA A 139 -8.97 -21.47 0.16
N GLN A 140 -8.91 -21.15 1.46
CA GLN A 140 -9.98 -20.46 2.16
C GLN A 140 -10.16 -19.02 1.67
N ILE A 141 -9.08 -18.30 1.43
CA ILE A 141 -9.11 -16.92 0.90
C ILE A 141 -9.75 -16.90 -0.49
N LEU A 142 -9.38 -17.82 -1.38
CA LEU A 142 -10.00 -17.96 -2.70
C LEU A 142 -11.51 -18.22 -2.59
N LYS A 143 -11.93 -19.14 -1.72
CA LYS A 143 -13.36 -19.41 -1.46
C LYS A 143 -14.10 -18.18 -0.96
N ILE A 144 -13.52 -17.43 -0.01
CA ILE A 144 -14.13 -16.22 0.55
C ILE A 144 -14.34 -15.16 -0.52
N HIS A 145 -13.33 -14.89 -1.35
CA HIS A 145 -13.44 -13.88 -2.40
C HIS A 145 -14.33 -14.30 -3.56
N SER A 146 -14.47 -15.59 -3.81
CA SER A 146 -15.35 -16.15 -4.84
C SER A 146 -16.81 -16.32 -4.37
N ARG A 147 -17.11 -16.16 -3.08
CA ARG A 147 -18.44 -16.39 -2.50
C ARG A 147 -19.57 -15.59 -3.15
N LYS A 148 -19.26 -14.40 -3.65
CA LYS A 148 -20.24 -13.52 -4.32
C LYS A 148 -20.36 -13.76 -5.83
N MET A 149 -19.56 -14.68 -6.38
CA MET A 149 -19.48 -14.97 -7.81
C MET A 149 -20.19 -16.28 -8.12
N LYS A 150 -20.65 -16.45 -9.36
CA LYS A 150 -21.22 -17.70 -9.84
C LYS A 150 -20.10 -18.65 -10.24
N VAL A 151 -19.65 -19.46 -9.30
CA VAL A 151 -18.56 -20.44 -9.51
C VAL A 151 -19.15 -21.82 -9.83
N ASP A 152 -18.48 -22.56 -10.69
CA ASP A 152 -18.82 -23.95 -10.97
C ASP A 152 -18.46 -24.85 -9.75
N PRO A 153 -19.34 -25.80 -9.36
CA PRO A 153 -19.04 -26.73 -8.27
C PRO A 153 -17.78 -27.59 -8.50
N GLY A 154 -17.37 -27.79 -9.75
CA GLY A 154 -16.20 -28.59 -10.13
C GLY A 154 -14.84 -27.93 -9.87
N VAL A 155 -14.77 -26.72 -9.30
CA VAL A 155 -13.50 -26.03 -9.02
C VAL A 155 -12.76 -26.66 -7.85
N ASN A 156 -11.53 -27.12 -8.10
CA ASN A 156 -10.63 -27.68 -7.09
C ASN A 156 -9.78 -26.60 -6.43
N TRP A 157 -10.23 -26.13 -5.25
CA TRP A 157 -9.55 -25.07 -4.51
C TRP A 157 -8.18 -25.44 -3.98
N GLY A 158 -7.95 -26.76 -3.66
CA GLY A 158 -6.65 -27.23 -3.19
C GLY A 158 -5.58 -27.15 -4.30
N GLU A 159 -5.93 -27.53 -5.50
CA GLU A 159 -5.04 -27.44 -6.66
C GLU A 159 -4.68 -25.99 -6.98
N LEU A 160 -5.67 -25.11 -6.99
CA LEU A 160 -5.43 -23.66 -7.18
C LEU A 160 -4.56 -23.08 -6.07
N ALA A 161 -4.71 -23.54 -4.82
CA ALA A 161 -3.87 -23.10 -3.72
C ALA A 161 -2.41 -23.55 -3.88
N ARG A 162 -2.17 -24.75 -4.41
CA ARG A 162 -0.80 -25.24 -4.70
C ARG A 162 -0.13 -24.44 -5.81
N SER A 163 -0.88 -24.07 -6.84
CA SER A 163 -0.34 -23.27 -7.96
C SER A 163 -0.10 -21.79 -7.61
N THR A 164 -0.60 -21.30 -6.45
CA THR A 164 -0.46 -19.92 -6.00
C THR A 164 0.55 -19.76 -4.86
N ASP A 165 1.70 -20.41 -4.96
CA ASP A 165 2.73 -20.29 -3.93
C ASP A 165 3.24 -18.86 -3.81
N GLU A 166 3.57 -18.42 -2.58
CA GLU A 166 4.00 -17.04 -2.26
C GLU A 166 2.97 -15.93 -2.58
N PHE A 167 1.71 -16.26 -2.80
CA PHE A 167 0.68 -15.24 -3.01
C PHE A 167 0.14 -14.71 -1.68
N GLY A 168 0.17 -13.39 -1.52
CA GLY A 168 -0.56 -12.70 -0.45
C GLY A 168 -2.06 -12.67 -0.71
N GLY A 169 -2.86 -12.38 0.33
CA GLY A 169 -4.32 -12.32 0.20
C GLY A 169 -4.82 -11.32 -0.84
N ALA A 170 -4.11 -10.20 -1.03
CA ALA A 170 -4.44 -9.22 -2.06
C ALA A 170 -4.28 -9.80 -3.48
N MET A 171 -3.24 -10.60 -3.71
CA MET A 171 -3.02 -11.26 -5.01
C MET A 171 -4.07 -12.33 -5.27
N LEU A 172 -4.43 -13.13 -4.25
CA LEU A 172 -5.50 -14.12 -4.35
C LEU A 172 -6.85 -13.48 -4.67
N LYS A 173 -7.12 -12.32 -4.09
CA LYS A 173 -8.29 -11.51 -4.47
C LYS A 173 -8.22 -11.07 -5.93
N ALA A 174 -7.05 -10.62 -6.41
CA ALA A 174 -6.87 -10.22 -7.80
C ALA A 174 -7.11 -11.40 -8.75
N VAL A 175 -6.63 -12.61 -8.42
CA VAL A 175 -6.92 -13.84 -9.18
C VAL A 175 -8.42 -14.08 -9.31
N CYS A 176 -9.17 -13.96 -8.21
CA CYS A 176 -10.63 -14.15 -8.26
C CYS A 176 -11.31 -13.13 -9.19
N VAL A 177 -10.90 -11.86 -9.14
CA VAL A 177 -11.45 -10.81 -10.02
C VAL A 177 -11.10 -11.07 -11.47
N GLU A 178 -9.84 -11.42 -11.77
CA GLU A 178 -9.38 -11.70 -13.15
C GLU A 178 -10.06 -12.93 -13.73
N ALA A 179 -10.24 -14.01 -12.93
CA ALA A 179 -10.98 -15.19 -13.34
C ALA A 179 -12.43 -14.85 -13.73
N GLY A 180 -13.07 -13.94 -12.98
CA GLY A 180 -14.39 -13.42 -13.34
C GLY A 180 -14.38 -12.64 -14.66
N MET A 181 -13.37 -11.81 -14.89
CA MET A 181 -13.23 -11.06 -16.15
C MET A 181 -12.96 -11.95 -17.35
N ILE A 182 -12.12 -13.00 -17.20
CA ILE A 182 -11.87 -14.00 -18.24
C ILE A 182 -13.15 -14.75 -18.60
N ALA A 183 -13.93 -15.19 -17.60
CA ALA A 183 -15.20 -15.86 -17.82
C ALA A 183 -16.20 -14.97 -18.57
N LEU A 184 -16.27 -13.68 -18.26
CA LEU A 184 -17.12 -12.71 -18.97
C LEU A 184 -16.66 -12.50 -20.42
N ARG A 185 -15.36 -12.36 -20.64
CA ARG A 185 -14.79 -12.25 -22.02
C ARG A 185 -15.10 -13.51 -22.87
N SER A 186 -15.13 -14.67 -22.22
CA SER A 186 -15.47 -15.95 -22.86
C SER A 186 -16.98 -16.18 -23.02
N GLY A 187 -17.83 -15.22 -22.63
CA GLY A 187 -19.30 -15.34 -22.71
C GLY A 187 -19.90 -16.42 -21.79
N LYS A 188 -19.16 -16.89 -20.79
CA LYS A 188 -19.63 -17.92 -19.86
C LYS A 188 -20.29 -17.30 -18.62
N ASN A 189 -21.43 -17.84 -18.21
CA ASN A 189 -22.18 -17.37 -17.03
C ASN A 189 -21.66 -17.94 -15.71
N LYS A 190 -20.72 -18.89 -15.74
CA LYS A 190 -20.09 -19.51 -14.57
C LYS A 190 -18.58 -19.50 -14.71
N ILE A 191 -17.90 -19.32 -13.61
CA ILE A 191 -16.43 -19.34 -13.54
C ILE A 191 -16.00 -20.78 -13.33
N GLY A 192 -15.35 -21.39 -14.32
CA GLY A 192 -14.80 -22.73 -14.24
C GLY A 192 -13.36 -22.74 -13.74
N HIS A 193 -12.83 -23.93 -13.48
CA HIS A 193 -11.46 -24.14 -13.01
C HIS A 193 -10.41 -23.54 -13.95
N GLU A 194 -10.59 -23.71 -15.27
CA GLU A 194 -9.71 -23.18 -16.31
C GLU A 194 -9.51 -21.65 -16.21
N HIS A 195 -10.60 -20.90 -15.95
CA HIS A 195 -10.51 -19.44 -15.81
C HIS A 195 -9.67 -19.00 -14.62
N TYR A 196 -9.64 -19.79 -13.52
CA TYR A 196 -8.76 -19.52 -12.39
C TYR A 196 -7.30 -19.81 -12.73
N VAL A 197 -7.02 -20.88 -13.48
CA VAL A 197 -5.66 -21.21 -13.92
C VAL A 197 -5.10 -20.10 -14.82
N ASP A 198 -5.89 -19.64 -15.80
CA ASP A 198 -5.50 -18.53 -16.68
C ASP A 198 -5.29 -17.23 -15.91
N ALA A 199 -6.17 -16.93 -14.94
CA ALA A 199 -6.04 -15.77 -14.07
C ALA A 199 -4.78 -15.82 -13.21
N ILE A 200 -4.39 -16.97 -12.71
CA ILE A 200 -3.13 -17.15 -11.96
C ILE A 200 -1.94 -16.81 -12.85
N ALA A 201 -1.92 -17.32 -14.08
CA ALA A 201 -0.85 -17.03 -15.03
C ALA A 201 -0.75 -15.52 -15.34
N GLU A 202 -1.88 -14.83 -15.56
CA GLU A 202 -1.91 -13.38 -15.79
C GLU A 202 -1.41 -12.58 -14.58
N VAL A 203 -1.84 -12.94 -13.36
CA VAL A 203 -1.42 -12.24 -12.13
C VAL A 203 0.07 -12.50 -11.84
N GLN A 204 0.58 -13.70 -12.13
CA GLN A 204 2.02 -13.99 -12.01
C GLN A 204 2.85 -13.18 -13.00
N ALA A 205 2.40 -13.06 -14.25
CA ALA A 205 3.06 -12.23 -15.26
C ALA A 205 3.14 -10.77 -14.80
N LYS A 206 2.02 -10.20 -14.34
CA LYS A 206 1.98 -8.83 -13.79
C LYS A 206 2.94 -8.64 -12.58
N LYS A 207 3.09 -9.67 -11.72
CA LYS A 207 4.06 -9.62 -10.58
C LYS A 207 5.50 -9.56 -11.09
N LYS A 208 5.84 -10.34 -12.12
CA LYS A 208 7.18 -10.35 -12.72
C LYS A 208 7.51 -9.02 -13.38
N ASP A 209 6.57 -8.42 -14.10
CA ASP A 209 6.76 -7.12 -14.77
C ASP A 209 7.01 -5.98 -13.77
N VAL A 210 6.35 -5.99 -12.61
CA VAL A 210 6.59 -5.01 -11.53
C VAL A 210 7.94 -5.24 -10.84
N SER A 211 8.45 -6.47 -10.79
CA SER A 211 9.74 -6.80 -10.20
C SER A 211 10.93 -6.58 -11.14
N VAL A 212 10.69 -6.44 -12.43
CA VAL A 212 11.70 -6.07 -13.41
C VAL A 212 12.06 -4.61 -13.19
N ASN A 213 13.28 -4.39 -12.72
CA ASN A 213 13.92 -3.12 -12.42
C ASN A 213 13.63 -2.09 -13.55
N PRO A 214 13.23 -0.84 -13.25
CA PRO A 214 13.03 0.20 -14.27
C PRO A 214 14.27 0.42 -15.16
N PHE A 215 15.45 0.00 -14.72
CA PHE A 215 16.68 0.01 -15.53
C PHE A 215 16.71 -1.02 -16.68
N GLN A 216 15.91 -2.09 -16.66
CA GLN A 216 15.86 -3.06 -17.78
C GLN A 216 14.91 -2.62 -18.92
N LEU A 217 14.06 -1.64 -18.69
CA LEU A 217 13.26 -1.00 -19.74
C LEU A 217 14.12 -0.17 -20.73
N PHE A 218 15.34 0.19 -20.32
CA PHE A 218 16.31 0.86 -21.19
C PHE A 218 16.90 -0.03 -22.32
N HIS A 219 16.80 -1.35 -22.19
CA HIS A 219 17.41 -2.28 -23.17
C HIS A 219 16.50 -2.71 -24.32
N ARG A 220 15.23 -2.28 -24.32
CA ARG A 220 14.29 -2.59 -25.43
C ARG A 220 13.87 -1.33 -26.18
N ASN A 221 14.80 -0.58 -26.78
CA ASN A 221 14.60 0.45 -27.82
C ASN A 221 13.30 1.30 -27.76
N LYS A 222 12.65 1.47 -26.61
CA LYS A 222 11.48 2.32 -26.43
C LYS A 222 11.60 3.11 -25.14
N LEU A 223 11.85 4.42 -25.26
CA LEU A 223 11.86 5.35 -24.14
C LEU A 223 10.40 5.80 -23.86
N LEU A 224 9.84 5.38 -22.74
CA LEU A 224 8.56 5.90 -22.26
C LEU A 224 8.84 7.11 -21.36
N MET A 225 8.73 8.33 -21.89
CA MET A 225 8.76 9.54 -21.07
C MET A 225 7.37 9.84 -20.52
N ILE A 226 7.20 9.70 -19.21
CA ILE A 226 6.02 10.16 -18.48
C ILE A 226 6.37 11.53 -17.90
N CYS A 227 5.91 12.62 -18.53
CA CYS A 227 5.91 13.94 -17.91
C CYS A 227 4.67 14.06 -17.02
N ALA A 228 4.89 14.13 -15.70
CA ALA A 228 3.85 14.44 -14.73
C ALA A 228 3.95 15.93 -14.38
N ASP A 229 3.21 16.76 -15.11
CA ASP A 229 2.85 18.09 -14.66
C ASP A 229 1.33 18.20 -14.59
N GLY A 230 0.87 18.63 -13.44
CA GLY A 230 -0.53 18.76 -13.13
C GLY A 230 -1.20 19.85 -13.97
N GLN A 231 -2.08 19.45 -14.78
CA GLN A 231 -3.09 20.08 -15.62
C GLN A 231 -2.80 19.99 -17.14
N LEU A 232 -3.74 19.30 -17.78
CA LEU A 232 -3.99 19.16 -19.23
C LEU A 232 -3.09 18.22 -20.05
N LEU A 233 -3.78 17.23 -20.62
CA LEU A 233 -3.45 16.38 -21.77
C LEU A 233 -2.17 15.56 -21.70
N ARG A 234 -2.41 14.28 -21.42
CA ARG A 234 -1.43 13.20 -21.59
C ARG A 234 -1.06 13.04 -23.07
N LEU A 235 0.05 13.61 -23.48
CA LEU A 235 0.68 13.25 -24.74
C LEU A 235 1.68 12.11 -24.45
N ILE A 236 1.33 10.89 -24.79
CA ILE A 236 2.28 9.77 -24.78
C ILE A 236 3.05 9.85 -26.10
N VAL A 237 4.27 10.36 -26.06
CA VAL A 237 5.18 10.34 -27.22
C VAL A 237 6.04 9.09 -27.11
N ILE A 238 5.76 8.09 -27.93
CA ILE A 238 6.63 6.92 -28.11
C ILE A 238 7.68 7.32 -29.14
N VAL A 239 8.91 7.60 -28.70
CA VAL A 239 10.03 7.90 -29.61
C VAL A 239 10.85 6.62 -29.78
N ASP A 240 10.97 6.18 -31.01
CA ASP A 240 11.84 5.05 -31.37
C ASP A 240 13.29 5.55 -31.50
N VAL A 241 14.12 5.23 -30.51
CA VAL A 241 15.48 5.72 -30.36
C VAL A 241 16.46 5.11 -31.40
N SER A 242 16.05 4.08 -32.13
CA SER A 242 16.90 3.43 -33.14
C SER A 242 17.21 4.32 -34.38
N ARG A 243 16.52 5.44 -34.50
CA ARG A 243 16.67 6.39 -35.65
C ARG A 243 17.26 7.76 -35.32
N ILE A 244 17.62 8.00 -34.04
CA ILE A 244 18.16 9.31 -33.62
C ILE A 244 19.66 9.17 -33.37
N GLY A 245 20.49 9.85 -34.15
CA GLY A 245 21.95 9.92 -33.98
C GLY A 245 22.32 10.66 -32.70
N LEU A 246 23.44 10.30 -32.08
CA LEU A 246 23.96 10.86 -30.81
C LEU A 246 24.13 12.40 -30.83
N GLY A 247 24.15 13.06 -32.01
CA GLY A 247 24.24 14.51 -32.16
C GLY A 247 22.96 15.28 -31.91
N ASP A 248 21.81 14.67 -32.18
CA ASP A 248 20.50 15.34 -32.11
C ASP A 248 19.91 15.42 -30.71
N MET A 249 20.36 14.54 -29.79
CA MET A 249 19.87 14.56 -28.40
C MET A 249 20.25 15.79 -27.59
N ARG A 250 21.42 16.42 -27.92
CA ARG A 250 21.85 17.68 -27.26
C ARG A 250 21.06 18.88 -27.74
N ALA A 251 20.73 18.93 -29.03
CA ALA A 251 19.94 20.01 -29.62
C ALA A 251 18.48 19.98 -29.11
N TRP A 252 17.93 18.78 -28.90
CA TRP A 252 16.57 18.61 -28.41
C TRP A 252 16.40 19.00 -26.93
N ALA A 253 17.38 18.68 -26.09
CA ALA A 253 17.38 19.06 -24.66
C ALA A 253 17.58 20.60 -24.48
N LEU A 254 18.21 21.29 -25.41
CA LEU A 254 18.40 22.75 -25.38
C LEU A 254 17.22 23.53 -25.98
N GLY A 255 16.43 22.93 -26.88
CA GLY A 255 15.22 23.52 -27.46
C GLY A 255 14.07 23.70 -26.45
N PHE A 256 13.98 22.86 -25.47
CA PHE A 256 12.90 22.90 -24.44
C PHE A 256 13.08 24.03 -23.40
N ARG A 257 14.20 24.75 -23.41
CA ARG A 257 14.50 25.84 -22.46
C ARG A 257 14.19 27.26 -22.98
N ARG A 258 13.60 27.42 -24.14
CA ARG A 258 13.53 28.75 -24.80
C ARG A 258 12.16 29.28 -25.22
N ASP A 259 11.06 28.61 -24.91
CA ASP A 259 9.74 29.24 -25.11
C ASP A 259 9.23 29.85 -23.80
N LYS A 260 9.77 31.04 -23.54
CA LYS A 260 9.17 32.01 -22.60
C LYS A 260 7.95 32.67 -23.26
N VAL A 261 6.80 32.37 -22.72
CA VAL A 261 5.71 33.30 -22.38
C VAL A 261 5.72 34.62 -23.15
N HIS A 262 4.92 34.75 -24.21
CA HIS A 262 4.30 36.00 -24.57
C HIS A 262 2.85 36.01 -24.07
N ARG A 263 2.56 36.87 -23.10
CA ARG A 263 1.19 37.32 -22.77
C ARG A 263 0.85 38.44 -23.76
N PRO A 264 -0.33 38.44 -24.38
CA PRO A 264 -0.95 39.65 -24.88
C PRO A 264 -1.75 40.34 -23.78
N MET A 265 -1.77 41.64 -23.88
CA MET A 265 -2.51 42.59 -23.05
C MET A 265 -4.03 42.31 -23.04
#